data_6a0c7e5c830a9a6d169598c67cc536e5
#
_entry.id   6a0c7e5c830a9a6d169598c67cc536e5
#
_cell.length_a   1.000
_cell.length_b   1.000
_cell.length_c   1.000
_cell.angle_alpha   90.00
_cell.angle_beta   90.00
_cell.angle_gamma   90.00
#
_symmetry.space_group_name_H-M   'P 1'
#
loop_
_entity.id
_entity.type
_entity.pdbx_description
1 polymer ?
#
loop_
_entity_poly.entity_id
_entity_poly.type
_entity_poly.pdbx_seq_one_letter_code
_entity_poly.pdbx_strand_id
1 'polypeptide(L)'
;LKYKIEDLIQQLELEGLRCSQYRINNGDSCVFFYFSPGNLTSISNSMPNIYAVIKEGIDLLNFSTAELYLDGIKVISNTIDFGLSYKPELPLSKGKHSAKVIAKGKDGTPLEFGWSFFIEDEIKDYIFSYGIPHSHTSFSDGIGTPEEAYEKALANGLNFLIITDHQGKLVNMKTNCDRSMLISGANHSKWEMLKLEAASINNRYKNFVALCGFELSTKFWGHINIINSKCIIEKKPYDLKELYEWLCKEENILLSINHPYRSPKTLPFSHNFDNFVNLYEVGNGSTTRVYNRAEQNYYAALDDGWHIAAINGQDNHSDDWGDSNNVTAVICSELSPEALIDGIKLRRVYSTESRTLKLVVKFNNLWMGSILNQKVGDIIKAHIIAEDEEFPVEKIQIISNGGIILEEKDFNNMNKCEWNLDLKVDNEYRWYVIKVLHTDGKIALSSAVFIQGFNAN
;
A
#
# COMPACT_ATOMS: atom_id res chain seq x y z
N LEU A 1 15.40 -11.50 30.69
CA LEU A 1 14.18 -11.69 29.88
C LEU A 1 14.11 -10.69 28.72
N LYS A 2 14.26 -9.38 29.00
CA LYS A 2 14.20 -8.30 28.00
C LYS A 2 15.22 -8.46 26.84
N TYR A 3 16.47 -8.82 27.17
CA TYR A 3 17.52 -9.06 26.16
C TYR A 3 17.24 -10.25 25.24
N LYS A 4 16.65 -11.35 25.76
CA LYS A 4 16.30 -12.51 24.93
C LYS A 4 15.13 -12.23 23.97
N ILE A 5 14.20 -11.34 24.34
CA ILE A 5 13.12 -10.90 23.46
C ILE A 5 13.69 -10.01 22.34
N GLU A 6 14.58 -9.09 22.69
CA GLU A 6 15.23 -8.19 21.73
C GLU A 6 16.06 -8.97 20.70
N ASP A 7 16.82 -9.98 21.14
CA ASP A 7 17.59 -10.86 20.24
C ASP A 7 16.66 -11.67 19.31
N LEU A 8 15.57 -12.24 19.84
CA LEU A 8 14.59 -12.97 19.04
C LEU A 8 13.86 -12.03 18.07
N ILE A 9 13.48 -10.84 18.52
CA ILE A 9 12.83 -9.83 17.69
C ILE A 9 13.77 -9.39 16.56
N GLN A 10 15.03 -9.13 16.86
CA GLN A 10 16.03 -8.78 15.87
C GLN A 10 16.22 -9.89 14.83
N GLN A 11 16.24 -11.15 15.26
CA GLN A 11 16.29 -12.30 14.36
C GLN A 11 15.03 -12.38 13.49
N LEU A 12 13.85 -12.10 14.06
CA LEU A 12 12.58 -12.15 13.36
C LEU A 12 12.36 -10.91 12.47
N GLU A 13 12.85 -9.73 12.84
CA GLU A 13 12.90 -8.54 11.99
C GLU A 13 13.77 -8.76 10.75
N LEU A 14 14.86 -9.51 10.88
CA LEU A 14 15.69 -9.97 9.78
C LEU A 14 14.95 -10.96 8.85
N GLU A 15 13.89 -11.63 9.33
CA GLU A 15 13.03 -12.54 8.57
C GLU A 15 11.78 -11.85 7.96
N GLY A 16 11.70 -10.51 7.99
CA GLY A 16 10.58 -9.77 7.38
C GLY A 16 9.33 -9.70 8.21
N LEU A 17 9.46 -9.84 9.51
CA LEU A 17 8.32 -9.74 10.41
C LEU A 17 7.83 -8.30 10.54
N ARG A 18 6.52 -8.13 10.42
CA ARG A 18 5.84 -6.87 10.69
C ARG A 18 5.18 -6.89 12.06
N CYS A 19 5.20 -5.74 12.73
CA CYS A 19 4.52 -5.57 14.02
C CYS A 19 3.07 -5.16 13.80
N SER A 20 2.14 -5.84 14.48
CA SER A 20 0.75 -5.42 14.56
C SER A 20 0.36 -5.16 16.01
N GLN A 21 -0.36 -4.10 16.27
CA GLN A 21 -0.85 -3.78 17.61
C GLN A 21 -2.26 -4.32 17.79
N TYR A 22 -2.49 -5.02 18.90
CA TYR A 22 -3.81 -5.41 19.34
C TYR A 22 -4.13 -4.77 20.68
N ARG A 23 -5.29 -4.09 20.77
CA ARG A 23 -5.72 -3.40 21.99
C ARG A 23 -6.59 -4.28 22.86
N ILE A 24 -6.21 -4.48 24.11
CA ILE A 24 -7.04 -5.10 25.13
C ILE A 24 -7.95 -4.04 25.75
N ASN A 25 -9.22 -4.37 25.99
CA ASN A 25 -10.34 -3.48 26.35
C ASN A 25 -10.21 -2.69 27.68
N ASN A 26 -9.07 -2.58 28.31
CA ASN A 26 -8.86 -1.83 29.55
C ASN A 26 -8.12 -0.48 29.34
N GLY A 27 -8.58 0.31 28.41
CA GLY A 27 -8.23 1.73 28.29
C GLY A 27 -6.82 2.01 27.76
N ASP A 28 -5.76 1.60 28.41
CA ASP A 28 -4.39 2.01 28.12
C ASP A 28 -3.39 0.87 27.87
N SER A 29 -3.81 -0.38 27.94
CA SER A 29 -2.93 -1.53 27.78
C SER A 29 -3.02 -2.10 26.38
N CYS A 30 -1.89 -2.28 25.72
CA CYS A 30 -1.79 -2.81 24.36
C CYS A 30 -0.92 -4.07 24.37
N VAL A 31 -1.30 -5.05 23.54
CA VAL A 31 -0.45 -6.20 23.23
C VAL A 31 0.11 -6.00 21.84
N PHE A 32 1.43 -6.04 21.71
CA PHE A 32 2.11 -5.95 20.41
C PHE A 32 2.57 -7.32 19.99
N PHE A 33 2.23 -7.70 18.76
CA PHE A 33 2.65 -8.94 18.14
C PHE A 33 3.59 -8.66 16.97
N TYR A 34 4.64 -9.48 16.86
CA TYR A 34 5.37 -9.69 15.63
C TYR A 34 4.87 -10.97 14.97
N PHE A 35 4.73 -10.98 13.66
CA PHE A 35 4.29 -12.15 12.93
C PHE A 35 4.95 -12.28 11.56
N SER A 36 5.18 -13.52 11.17
CA SER A 36 5.73 -13.92 9.87
C SER A 36 4.80 -14.95 9.22
N PRO A 37 4.66 -14.97 7.89
CA PRO A 37 5.06 -13.91 6.96
C PRO A 37 4.37 -12.58 7.30
N GLY A 38 4.97 -11.45 6.92
CA GLY A 38 4.39 -10.13 7.21
C GLY A 38 3.00 -9.96 6.60
N ASN A 39 2.16 -9.08 7.20
CA ASN A 39 0.82 -8.83 6.69
C ASN A 39 0.87 -8.30 5.25
N LEU A 40 0.11 -8.95 4.37
CA LEU A 40 -0.01 -8.65 2.94
C LEU A 40 1.33 -8.67 2.18
N THR A 41 2.29 -9.47 2.65
CA THR A 41 3.53 -9.72 1.92
C THR A 41 3.39 -10.89 0.96
N SER A 42 4.04 -10.77 -0.21
CA SER A 42 4.23 -11.89 -1.14
C SER A 42 5.53 -12.59 -0.83
N ILE A 43 5.50 -13.90 -0.81
CA ILE A 43 6.66 -14.76 -0.59
C ILE A 43 6.70 -15.88 -1.61
N SER A 44 7.91 -16.28 -2.04
CA SER A 44 8.10 -17.39 -2.98
C SER A 44 8.17 -18.75 -2.28
N ASN A 45 8.44 -18.75 -0.97
CA ASN A 45 8.53 -19.99 -0.20
C ASN A 45 7.12 -20.52 0.12
N SER A 46 6.75 -21.64 -0.48
CA SER A 46 5.46 -22.30 -0.22
C SER A 46 5.39 -23.04 1.12
N MET A 47 6.49 -23.13 1.85
CA MET A 47 6.56 -23.70 3.19
C MET A 47 7.16 -22.70 4.19
N PRO A 48 6.54 -21.52 4.38
CA PRO A 48 7.08 -20.49 5.26
C PRO A 48 6.99 -20.91 6.72
N ASN A 49 7.91 -20.43 7.53
CA ASN A 49 7.72 -20.47 8.96
C ASN A 49 6.68 -19.39 9.33
N ILE A 50 5.62 -19.79 10.02
CA ILE A 50 4.55 -18.89 10.49
C ILE A 50 4.79 -18.65 11.97
N TYR A 51 5.02 -17.39 12.33
CA TYR A 51 5.30 -16.96 13.70
C TYR A 51 4.29 -15.93 14.17
N ALA A 52 3.96 -15.98 15.44
CA ALA A 52 3.29 -14.91 16.15
C ALA A 52 3.98 -14.74 17.51
N VAL A 53 4.67 -13.64 17.70
CA VAL A 53 5.50 -13.37 18.90
C VAL A 53 5.02 -12.08 19.56
N ILE A 54 4.94 -12.09 20.88
CA ILE A 54 4.50 -10.95 21.67
C ILE A 54 5.71 -10.09 22.00
N LYS A 55 5.70 -8.84 21.59
CA LYS A 55 6.72 -7.85 21.93
C LYS A 55 6.45 -7.18 23.28
N GLU A 56 5.20 -6.75 23.47
CA GLU A 56 4.76 -6.02 24.66
C GLU A 56 3.41 -6.52 25.12
N GLY A 57 3.13 -6.41 26.41
CA GLY A 57 1.84 -6.79 26.97
C GLY A 57 1.68 -8.29 27.25
N ILE A 58 2.78 -9.05 27.32
CA ILE A 58 2.74 -10.49 27.66
C ILE A 58 2.07 -10.76 29.02
N ASP A 59 2.21 -9.81 29.94
CA ASP A 59 1.59 -9.90 31.26
C ASP A 59 0.06 -9.83 31.24
N LEU A 60 -0.52 -9.42 30.13
CA LEU A 60 -1.96 -9.28 29.93
C LEU A 60 -2.58 -10.56 29.39
N LEU A 61 -1.79 -11.48 28.87
CA LEU A 61 -2.24 -12.70 28.21
C LEU A 61 -2.09 -13.94 29.09
N ASN A 62 -3.05 -14.84 28.98
CA ASN A 62 -2.89 -16.23 29.38
C ASN A 62 -2.39 -17.03 28.17
N PHE A 63 -1.08 -17.03 27.97
CA PHE A 63 -0.46 -17.59 26.77
C PHE A 63 -0.68 -19.10 26.62
N SER A 64 -0.95 -19.83 27.69
CA SER A 64 -1.27 -21.26 27.64
C SER A 64 -2.58 -21.55 26.88
N THR A 65 -3.40 -20.53 26.63
CA THR A 65 -4.65 -20.63 25.86
C THR A 65 -4.48 -20.23 24.39
N ALA A 66 -3.29 -19.84 23.97
CA ALA A 66 -3.06 -19.35 22.63
C ALA A 66 -3.11 -20.49 21.60
N GLU A 67 -3.85 -20.25 20.53
CA GLU A 67 -4.06 -21.17 19.41
C GLU A 67 -3.77 -20.46 18.11
N LEU A 68 -3.07 -21.15 17.20
CA LEU A 68 -2.78 -20.64 15.85
C LEU A 68 -3.68 -21.33 14.83
N TYR A 69 -4.22 -20.55 13.92
CA TYR A 69 -5.03 -21.01 12.80
C TYR A 69 -4.37 -20.58 11.49
N LEU A 70 -4.43 -21.45 10.49
CA LEU A 70 -4.04 -21.17 9.11
C LEU A 70 -5.23 -21.51 8.22
N ASP A 71 -5.67 -20.55 7.39
CA ASP A 71 -6.83 -20.67 6.49
C ASP A 71 -8.08 -21.19 7.20
N GLY A 72 -8.31 -20.73 8.43
CA GLY A 72 -9.44 -21.12 9.27
C GLY A 72 -9.28 -22.48 9.96
N ILE A 73 -8.20 -23.22 9.71
CA ILE A 73 -7.93 -24.52 10.31
C ILE A 73 -6.97 -24.34 11.48
N LYS A 74 -7.31 -24.86 12.66
CA LYS A 74 -6.40 -24.89 13.80
C LYS A 74 -5.20 -25.78 13.49
N VAL A 75 -3.98 -25.24 13.64
CA VAL A 75 -2.74 -25.98 13.43
C VAL A 75 -2.08 -26.37 14.75
N ILE A 76 -1.29 -27.46 14.71
CA ILE A 76 -0.45 -27.85 15.85
C ILE A 76 0.79 -26.98 15.84
N SER A 77 0.76 -25.88 16.60
CA SER A 77 1.85 -24.94 16.72
C SER A 77 2.80 -25.32 17.86
N ASN A 78 4.08 -25.01 17.69
CA ASN A 78 5.07 -25.09 18.75
C ASN A 78 5.00 -23.80 19.58
N THR A 79 5.04 -23.94 20.91
CA THR A 79 5.26 -22.80 21.79
C THR A 79 6.74 -22.47 21.79
N ILE A 80 7.05 -21.24 21.44
CA ILE A 80 8.40 -20.67 21.53
C ILE A 80 8.44 -19.60 22.62
N ASP A 81 9.62 -19.14 23.02
CA ASP A 81 9.73 -18.04 23.97
C ASP A 81 8.91 -16.84 23.46
N PHE A 82 7.85 -16.47 24.22
CA PHE A 82 6.93 -15.35 23.92
C PHE A 82 6.05 -15.49 22.67
N GLY A 83 5.89 -16.70 22.09
CA GLY A 83 5.13 -16.81 20.87
C GLY A 83 4.72 -18.23 20.48
N LEU A 84 4.08 -18.31 19.33
CA LEU A 84 3.73 -19.53 18.63
C LEU A 84 4.46 -19.59 17.32
N SER A 85 4.90 -20.78 16.93
CA SER A 85 5.46 -21.04 15.61
C SER A 85 4.80 -22.26 14.97
N TYR A 86 4.66 -22.21 13.65
CA TYR A 86 4.18 -23.33 12.85
C TYR A 86 4.88 -23.36 11.51
N LYS A 87 5.29 -24.54 11.09
CA LYS A 87 5.79 -24.80 9.75
C LYS A 87 4.85 -25.78 9.04
N PRO A 88 4.28 -25.42 7.90
CA PRO A 88 3.45 -26.34 7.13
C PRO A 88 4.21 -27.63 6.79
N GLU A 89 3.54 -28.78 6.92
CA GLU A 89 4.10 -30.08 6.55
C GLU A 89 4.09 -30.31 5.04
N LEU A 90 3.17 -29.66 4.34
CA LEU A 90 3.03 -29.68 2.89
C LEU A 90 3.10 -28.25 2.35
N PRO A 91 3.58 -28.07 1.10
CA PRO A 91 3.54 -26.76 0.45
C PRO A 91 2.15 -26.17 0.45
N LEU A 92 2.02 -24.93 0.89
CA LEU A 92 0.80 -24.14 0.76
C LEU A 92 0.50 -23.91 -0.71
N SER A 93 -0.77 -23.82 -1.04
CA SER A 93 -1.20 -23.47 -2.39
C SER A 93 -0.71 -22.05 -2.74
N LYS A 94 -0.67 -21.77 -4.02
CA LYS A 94 -0.45 -20.40 -4.48
C LYS A 94 -1.68 -19.53 -4.20
N GLY A 95 -1.46 -18.25 -3.94
CA GLY A 95 -2.52 -17.28 -3.64
C GLY A 95 -2.53 -16.80 -2.19
N LYS A 96 -3.64 -16.25 -1.76
CA LYS A 96 -3.84 -15.65 -0.43
C LYS A 96 -4.01 -16.73 0.64
N HIS A 97 -3.28 -16.58 1.73
CA HIS A 97 -3.41 -17.34 2.96
C HIS A 97 -3.72 -16.41 4.11
N SER A 98 -4.44 -16.90 5.10
CA SER A 98 -4.74 -16.18 6.34
C SER A 98 -4.20 -16.93 7.55
N ALA A 99 -3.53 -16.22 8.41
CA ALA A 99 -3.12 -16.74 9.72
C ALA A 99 -3.84 -15.96 10.83
N LYS A 100 -4.18 -16.65 11.91
CA LYS A 100 -4.91 -16.07 13.03
C LYS A 100 -4.47 -16.67 14.34
N VAL A 101 -4.29 -15.83 15.36
CA VAL A 101 -4.10 -16.25 16.74
C VAL A 101 -5.34 -15.94 17.56
N ILE A 102 -5.78 -16.91 18.32
CA ILE A 102 -6.83 -16.75 19.33
C ILE A 102 -6.20 -17.04 20.69
N ALA A 103 -6.38 -16.17 21.66
CA ALA A 103 -5.89 -16.32 23.02
C ALA A 103 -6.92 -15.76 24.01
N LYS A 104 -6.68 -15.93 25.33
CA LYS A 104 -7.46 -15.28 26.38
C LYS A 104 -6.57 -14.30 27.14
N GLY A 105 -7.12 -13.15 27.48
CA GLY A 105 -6.57 -12.28 28.50
C GLY A 105 -6.52 -12.96 29.86
N LYS A 106 -5.73 -12.46 30.79
CA LYS A 106 -5.73 -12.96 32.19
C LYS A 106 -7.06 -12.74 32.89
N ASP A 107 -7.86 -11.78 32.42
CA ASP A 107 -9.21 -11.52 32.86
C ASP A 107 -10.26 -12.45 32.19
N GLY A 108 -9.83 -13.36 31.33
CA GLY A 108 -10.66 -14.29 30.58
C GLY A 108 -11.27 -13.73 29.28
N THR A 109 -11.01 -12.46 28.95
CA THR A 109 -11.50 -11.82 27.71
C THR A 109 -10.91 -12.53 26.49
N PRO A 110 -11.71 -12.93 25.49
CA PRO A 110 -11.18 -13.50 24.26
C PRO A 110 -10.44 -12.44 23.45
N LEU A 111 -9.29 -12.81 22.93
CA LEU A 111 -8.43 -11.99 22.09
C LEU A 111 -8.18 -12.72 20.79
N GLU A 112 -8.39 -12.02 19.69
CA GLU A 112 -8.17 -12.57 18.36
C GLU A 112 -7.46 -11.52 17.52
N PHE A 113 -6.42 -11.94 16.79
CA PHE A 113 -5.83 -11.14 15.75
C PHE A 113 -5.44 -12.02 14.56
N GLY A 114 -5.56 -11.45 13.36
CA GLY A 114 -5.26 -12.17 12.13
C GLY A 114 -4.50 -11.29 11.14
N TRP A 115 -3.78 -11.94 10.25
CA TRP A 115 -3.10 -11.32 9.12
C TRP A 115 -3.19 -12.21 7.89
N SER A 116 -2.87 -11.66 6.74
CA SER A 116 -2.85 -12.39 5.47
C SER A 116 -1.51 -12.24 4.79
N PHE A 117 -1.10 -13.25 4.04
CA PHE A 117 0.08 -13.23 3.19
C PHE A 117 -0.22 -13.97 1.88
N PHE A 118 0.64 -13.84 0.90
CA PHE A 118 0.44 -14.45 -0.40
C PHE A 118 1.63 -15.37 -0.72
N ILE A 119 1.31 -16.61 -1.11
CA ILE A 119 2.27 -17.44 -1.85
C ILE A 119 2.13 -17.01 -3.32
N GLU A 120 3.19 -16.44 -3.86
CA GLU A 120 3.14 -15.80 -5.17
C GLU A 120 2.76 -16.81 -6.26
N ASP A 121 1.73 -16.44 -7.02
CA ASP A 121 1.42 -17.14 -8.26
C ASP A 121 2.03 -16.38 -9.45
N GLU A 122 2.40 -17.09 -10.50
CA GLU A 122 2.41 -16.47 -11.83
C GLU A 122 0.98 -16.03 -12.11
N ILE A 123 0.70 -14.75 -11.92
CA ILE A 123 -0.55 -14.18 -12.41
C ILE A 123 -0.48 -14.30 -13.93
N LYS A 124 -1.18 -15.31 -14.46
CA LYS A 124 -1.19 -15.56 -15.92
C LYS A 124 -2.02 -14.52 -16.64
N ASP A 125 -3.12 -14.11 -16.01
CA ASP A 125 -4.04 -13.13 -16.55
C ASP A 125 -4.08 -11.92 -15.62
N TYR A 126 -3.51 -10.81 -16.05
CA TYR A 126 -3.50 -9.55 -15.33
C TYR A 126 -3.85 -8.40 -16.26
N ILE A 127 -4.40 -7.35 -15.69
CA ILE A 127 -4.72 -6.11 -16.36
C ILE A 127 -3.95 -4.95 -15.76
N PHE A 128 -3.70 -3.93 -16.57
CA PHE A 128 -3.20 -2.64 -16.12
C PHE A 128 -4.38 -1.69 -15.96
N SER A 129 -4.62 -1.22 -14.73
CA SER A 129 -5.68 -0.29 -14.42
C SER A 129 -5.10 1.08 -14.16
N TYR A 130 -5.43 2.06 -15.02
CA TYR A 130 -4.92 3.43 -14.93
C TYR A 130 -5.94 4.33 -14.24
N GLY A 131 -5.49 5.16 -13.31
CA GLY A 131 -6.40 6.06 -12.61
C GLY A 131 -5.69 7.07 -11.71
N ILE A 132 -6.49 7.76 -10.92
CA ILE A 132 -6.06 8.84 -10.04
C ILE A 132 -6.39 8.46 -8.59
N PRO A 133 -5.39 8.33 -7.69
CA PRO A 133 -5.61 7.97 -6.29
C PRO A 133 -5.80 9.19 -5.36
N HIS A 134 -5.81 10.42 -5.88
CA HIS A 134 -5.94 11.65 -5.10
C HIS A 134 -6.67 12.72 -5.90
N SER A 135 -7.89 13.08 -5.47
CA SER A 135 -8.71 14.08 -6.11
C SER A 135 -9.75 14.67 -5.15
N HIS A 136 -10.23 15.89 -5.45
CA HIS A 136 -11.20 16.65 -4.67
C HIS A 136 -12.45 16.98 -5.49
N THR A 137 -13.55 17.24 -4.77
CA THR A 137 -14.85 17.63 -5.32
C THR A 137 -15.44 18.79 -4.52
N SER A 138 -16.67 19.19 -4.85
CA SER A 138 -17.42 20.18 -4.06
C SER A 138 -17.80 19.71 -2.65
N PHE A 139 -17.47 18.46 -2.31
CA PHE A 139 -17.62 18.00 -0.92
C PHE A 139 -16.54 18.59 -0.02
N SER A 140 -15.43 19.06 -0.59
CA SER A 140 -14.44 19.88 0.13
C SER A 140 -14.26 21.27 -0.51
N ASP A 141 -13.24 21.46 -1.31
CA ASP A 141 -12.83 22.72 -1.91
C ASP A 141 -12.57 22.63 -3.42
N GLY A 142 -12.91 21.50 -4.02
CA GLY A 142 -12.99 21.33 -5.46
C GLY A 142 -14.35 21.78 -6.03
N ILE A 143 -14.54 21.57 -7.32
CA ILE A 143 -15.81 21.80 -8.02
C ILE A 143 -16.42 20.48 -8.47
N GLY A 144 -17.70 20.49 -8.86
CA GLY A 144 -18.43 19.30 -9.28
C GLY A 144 -18.76 18.33 -8.13
N THR A 145 -19.72 17.46 -8.35
CA THR A 145 -20.11 16.43 -7.41
C THR A 145 -19.19 15.19 -7.53
N PRO A 146 -19.14 14.31 -6.52
CA PRO A 146 -18.44 13.03 -6.66
C PRO A 146 -18.93 12.20 -7.86
N GLU A 147 -20.22 12.16 -8.14
CA GLU A 147 -20.77 11.47 -9.32
C GLU A 147 -20.20 12.05 -10.62
N GLU A 148 -20.23 13.38 -10.79
CA GLU A 148 -19.65 14.06 -11.95
C GLU A 148 -18.16 13.76 -12.11
N ALA A 149 -17.41 13.72 -11.01
CA ALA A 149 -15.98 13.40 -11.02
C ALA A 149 -15.70 11.97 -11.50
N TYR A 150 -16.45 10.98 -11.01
CA TYR A 150 -16.32 9.59 -11.45
C TYR A 150 -16.70 9.42 -12.93
N GLU A 151 -17.82 10.01 -13.36
CA GLU A 151 -18.27 9.93 -14.74
C GLU A 151 -17.31 10.63 -15.71
N LYS A 152 -16.75 11.78 -15.32
CA LYS A 152 -15.74 12.48 -16.11
C LYS A 152 -14.46 11.65 -16.24
N ALA A 153 -13.96 11.07 -15.14
CA ALA A 153 -12.80 10.22 -15.16
C ALA A 153 -12.99 8.98 -16.07
N LEU A 154 -14.17 8.33 -15.99
CA LEU A 154 -14.55 7.25 -16.90
C LEU A 154 -14.59 7.73 -18.35
N ALA A 155 -15.25 8.86 -18.65
CA ALA A 155 -15.34 9.42 -19.98
C ALA A 155 -13.96 9.76 -20.58
N ASN A 156 -13.02 10.14 -19.73
CA ASN A 156 -11.61 10.40 -20.08
C ASN A 156 -10.76 9.13 -20.17
N GLY A 157 -11.36 7.93 -20.08
CA GLY A 157 -10.71 6.65 -20.32
C GLY A 157 -9.93 6.10 -19.12
N LEU A 158 -10.12 6.61 -17.90
CA LEU A 158 -9.55 6.01 -16.71
C LEU A 158 -10.31 4.74 -16.31
N ASN A 159 -9.61 3.83 -15.63
CA ASN A 159 -10.18 2.62 -15.07
C ASN A 159 -10.63 2.81 -13.61
N PHE A 160 -10.05 3.78 -12.91
CA PHE A 160 -10.46 4.09 -11.54
C PHE A 160 -10.23 5.56 -11.17
N LEU A 161 -11.00 6.02 -10.19
CA LEU A 161 -10.78 7.29 -9.49
C LEU A 161 -10.99 7.07 -8.00
N ILE A 162 -10.10 7.64 -7.18
CA ILE A 162 -10.24 7.69 -5.73
C ILE A 162 -10.46 9.14 -5.32
N ILE A 163 -11.65 9.47 -4.82
CA ILE A 163 -11.97 10.79 -4.29
C ILE A 163 -11.53 10.82 -2.83
N THR A 164 -10.77 11.85 -2.49
CA THR A 164 -10.15 12.05 -1.16
C THR A 164 -10.35 13.46 -0.65
N ASP A 165 -11.61 13.93 -0.65
CA ASP A 165 -12.00 15.22 -0.16
C ASP A 165 -11.47 15.50 1.27
N HIS A 166 -11.18 16.75 1.60
CA HIS A 166 -10.64 17.12 2.90
C HIS A 166 -11.53 16.67 4.07
N GLN A 167 -10.95 15.91 5.00
CA GLN A 167 -11.61 15.34 6.18
C GLN A 167 -12.49 16.35 6.92
N GLY A 168 -11.95 17.55 7.21
CA GLY A 168 -12.68 18.57 7.98
C GLY A 168 -13.93 19.11 7.28
N LYS A 169 -14.08 18.91 5.97
CA LYS A 169 -15.27 19.29 5.20
C LYS A 169 -16.30 18.18 5.13
N LEU A 170 -15.84 16.93 5.11
CA LEU A 170 -16.70 15.74 5.07
C LEU A 170 -17.42 15.48 6.40
N VAL A 171 -16.82 15.87 7.52
CA VAL A 171 -17.43 15.72 8.87
C VAL A 171 -18.54 16.73 9.12
N ASN A 172 -18.51 17.90 8.48
CA ASN A 172 -19.47 18.96 8.73
C ASN A 172 -20.83 18.70 8.06
N MET A 173 -21.87 18.60 8.87
CA MET A 173 -23.26 18.30 8.47
C MET A 173 -24.00 19.47 7.77
N LYS A 174 -23.37 20.60 7.47
CA LYS A 174 -24.06 21.72 6.82
C LYS A 174 -24.09 21.53 5.32
N THR A 175 -25.17 20.98 4.85
CA THR A 175 -25.46 20.73 3.46
C THR A 175 -26.23 21.86 2.81
N ASN A 176 -25.67 22.45 1.78
CA ASN A 176 -26.44 22.92 0.65
C ASN A 176 -26.40 21.81 -0.43
N CYS A 177 -26.83 20.60 -0.09
CA CYS A 177 -26.94 19.52 -1.06
C CYS A 177 -28.30 19.62 -1.78
N ASP A 178 -28.25 19.50 -3.08
CA ASP A 178 -29.39 19.56 -3.97
C ASP A 178 -30.50 18.59 -3.53
N ARG A 179 -31.76 19.02 -3.65
CA ARG A 179 -32.95 18.32 -3.15
C ARG A 179 -33.20 16.91 -3.71
N SER A 180 -32.41 16.46 -4.69
CA SER A 180 -32.60 15.15 -5.33
C SER A 180 -32.17 13.95 -4.48
N MET A 181 -31.36 14.12 -3.42
CA MET A 181 -30.86 13.07 -2.55
C MET A 181 -31.62 12.87 -1.23
N LEU A 182 -32.76 13.52 -1.06
CA LEU A 182 -33.64 13.29 0.10
C LEU A 182 -34.50 12.03 -0.06
N ILE A 183 -33.89 10.92 -0.50
CA ILE A 183 -34.54 9.62 -0.45
C ILE A 183 -34.32 9.07 0.96
N SER A 184 -35.32 9.19 1.82
CA SER A 184 -35.49 8.53 3.13
C SER A 184 -35.42 9.39 4.40
N GLY A 185 -35.38 10.71 4.36
CA GLY A 185 -35.50 11.49 5.61
C GLY A 185 -34.37 11.36 6.63
N ALA A 186 -33.25 10.74 6.26
CA ALA A 186 -32.06 10.61 7.08
C ALA A 186 -31.05 11.74 6.72
N ASN A 187 -30.56 12.45 7.71
CA ASN A 187 -29.46 13.41 7.54
C ASN A 187 -28.14 12.62 7.39
N HIS A 188 -27.74 12.34 6.15
CA HIS A 188 -26.42 11.74 5.88
C HIS A 188 -25.32 12.80 5.95
N SER A 189 -24.17 12.43 6.54
CA SER A 189 -22.95 13.23 6.43
C SER A 189 -22.43 13.20 4.97
N LYS A 190 -21.64 14.21 4.59
CA LYS A 190 -20.96 14.20 3.27
C LYS A 190 -20.12 12.92 3.06
N TRP A 191 -19.52 12.40 4.13
CA TRP A 191 -18.77 11.13 4.10
C TRP A 191 -19.64 9.94 3.70
N GLU A 192 -20.83 9.81 4.31
CA GLU A 192 -21.77 8.74 3.96
C GLU A 192 -22.28 8.89 2.53
N MET A 193 -22.55 10.11 2.10
CA MET A 193 -22.97 10.40 0.73
C MET A 193 -21.87 10.02 -0.27
N LEU A 194 -20.61 10.36 -0.02
CA LEU A 194 -19.48 10.00 -0.87
C LEU A 194 -19.36 8.47 -1.04
N LYS A 195 -19.52 7.71 0.04
CA LYS A 195 -19.53 6.24 -0.02
C LYS A 195 -20.70 5.70 -0.86
N LEU A 196 -21.89 6.28 -0.71
CA LEU A 196 -23.07 5.88 -1.47
C LEU A 196 -22.91 6.19 -2.96
N GLU A 197 -22.35 7.33 -3.33
CA GLU A 197 -22.07 7.68 -4.71
C GLU A 197 -21.04 6.75 -5.34
N ALA A 198 -19.93 6.45 -4.65
CA ALA A 198 -18.95 5.47 -5.11
C ALA A 198 -19.58 4.08 -5.33
N ALA A 199 -20.41 3.61 -4.40
CA ALA A 199 -21.14 2.34 -4.53
C ALA A 199 -22.12 2.36 -5.70
N SER A 200 -22.82 3.47 -5.95
CA SER A 200 -23.73 3.64 -7.08
C SER A 200 -23.00 3.54 -8.41
N ILE A 201 -21.85 4.20 -8.56
CA ILE A 201 -21.00 4.14 -9.74
C ILE A 201 -20.50 2.71 -9.99
N ASN A 202 -20.00 2.01 -8.98
CA ASN A 202 -19.54 0.62 -9.09
C ASN A 202 -20.66 -0.35 -9.48
N ASN A 203 -21.91 -0.07 -9.11
CA ASN A 203 -23.06 -0.84 -9.54
C ASN A 203 -23.43 -0.56 -11.00
N ARG A 204 -23.28 0.69 -11.45
CA ARG A 204 -23.66 1.16 -12.77
C ARG A 204 -22.65 0.78 -13.86
N TYR A 205 -21.36 0.91 -13.57
CA TYR A 205 -20.29 0.72 -14.52
C TYR A 205 -19.38 -0.46 -14.14
N LYS A 206 -19.21 -1.42 -15.06
CA LYS A 206 -18.34 -2.60 -14.83
C LYS A 206 -16.92 -2.43 -15.35
N ASN A 207 -16.68 -1.40 -16.11
CA ASN A 207 -15.39 -1.04 -16.71
C ASN A 207 -14.70 0.13 -15.95
N PHE A 208 -15.18 0.45 -14.75
CA PHE A 208 -14.63 1.51 -13.91
C PHE A 208 -14.78 1.17 -12.43
N VAL A 209 -13.81 1.57 -11.62
CA VAL A 209 -13.82 1.41 -10.16
C VAL A 209 -13.82 2.78 -9.48
N ALA A 210 -14.87 3.06 -8.74
CA ALA A 210 -15.00 4.22 -7.88
C ALA A 210 -14.60 3.83 -6.45
N LEU A 211 -13.58 4.45 -5.90
CA LEU A 211 -13.21 4.35 -4.49
C LEU A 211 -13.29 5.72 -3.83
N CYS A 212 -13.41 5.71 -2.52
CA CYS A 212 -13.39 6.94 -1.73
C CYS A 212 -12.48 6.82 -0.51
N GLY A 213 -12.05 7.96 -0.06
CA GLY A 213 -11.25 8.17 1.13
C GLY A 213 -11.41 9.63 1.58
N PHE A 214 -10.48 10.08 2.38
CA PHE A 214 -10.40 11.48 2.76
C PHE A 214 -8.95 11.90 2.92
N GLU A 215 -8.68 13.17 2.61
CA GLU A 215 -7.38 13.76 2.89
C GLU A 215 -7.38 14.38 4.29
N LEU A 216 -6.50 13.87 5.13
CA LEU A 216 -6.23 14.38 6.46
C LEU A 216 -5.07 15.37 6.38
N SER A 217 -5.38 16.68 6.49
CA SER A 217 -4.36 17.72 6.64
C SER A 217 -3.84 17.70 8.08
N THR A 218 -2.66 17.17 8.30
CA THR A 218 -2.04 17.14 9.62
C THR A 218 -1.33 18.46 9.92
N LYS A 219 -1.14 18.77 11.18
CA LYS A 219 -0.43 20.01 11.57
C LYS A 219 1.08 19.91 11.35
N PHE A 220 1.65 18.70 11.45
CA PHE A 220 3.09 18.49 11.57
C PHE A 220 3.69 17.59 10.53
N TRP A 221 2.87 16.74 9.84
CA TRP A 221 3.36 15.65 8.99
C TRP A 221 2.86 15.73 7.55
N GLY A 222 2.47 16.93 7.10
CA GLY A 222 1.91 17.12 5.77
C GLY A 222 0.50 16.56 5.63
N HIS A 223 0.12 16.20 4.43
CA HIS A 223 -1.18 15.62 4.11
C HIS A 223 -1.05 14.11 3.87
N ILE A 224 -2.03 13.37 4.31
CA ILE A 224 -2.13 11.94 4.09
C ILE A 224 -3.55 11.59 3.63
N ASN A 225 -3.66 10.76 2.59
CA ASN A 225 -4.95 10.17 2.24
C ASN A 225 -5.17 8.90 3.06
N ILE A 226 -6.39 8.74 3.56
CA ILE A 226 -6.90 7.51 4.16
C ILE A 226 -8.01 7.01 3.26
N ILE A 227 -7.79 5.87 2.62
CA ILE A 227 -8.64 5.33 1.55
C ILE A 227 -9.29 4.05 2.04
N ASN A 228 -10.53 3.81 1.61
CA ASN A 228 -11.30 2.60 1.91
C ASN A 228 -11.58 2.37 3.40
N SER A 229 -11.67 3.43 4.21
CA SER A 229 -12.05 3.33 5.62
C SER A 229 -13.56 3.16 5.80
N LYS A 230 -13.96 2.43 6.84
CA LYS A 230 -15.38 2.32 7.25
C LYS A 230 -15.87 3.62 7.87
N CYS A 231 -15.03 4.25 8.67
CA CYS A 231 -15.33 5.47 9.40
C CYS A 231 -14.47 6.65 8.95
N ILE A 232 -14.90 7.87 9.28
CA ILE A 232 -14.09 9.07 9.10
C ILE A 232 -13.54 9.52 10.47
N ILE A 233 -12.34 10.09 10.48
CA ILE A 233 -11.79 10.71 11.68
C ILE A 233 -12.61 12.00 11.97
N GLU A 234 -13.37 12.02 13.04
CA GLU A 234 -14.20 13.18 13.38
C GLU A 234 -13.37 14.39 13.82
N LYS A 235 -12.32 14.15 14.58
CA LYS A 235 -11.41 15.18 15.10
C LYS A 235 -9.99 14.90 14.66
N LYS A 236 -9.30 15.93 14.14
CA LYS A 236 -7.87 15.78 13.74
C LYS A 236 -7.04 15.26 14.91
N PRO A 237 -6.25 14.20 14.69
CA PRO A 237 -5.34 13.67 15.70
C PRO A 237 -4.34 14.74 16.15
N TYR A 238 -4.11 14.83 17.45
CA TYR A 238 -3.15 15.76 18.00
C TYR A 238 -1.71 15.28 17.80
N ASP A 239 -1.51 13.97 17.92
CA ASP A 239 -0.22 13.32 17.80
C ASP A 239 -0.29 12.00 17.01
N LEU A 240 0.86 11.37 16.77
CA LEU A 240 0.98 10.11 16.06
C LEU A 240 0.31 8.93 16.79
N LYS A 241 0.25 8.98 18.12
CA LYS A 241 -0.38 7.94 18.92
C LYS A 241 -1.89 7.91 18.68
N GLU A 242 -2.55 9.08 18.72
CA GLU A 242 -3.98 9.18 18.42
C GLU A 242 -4.30 8.70 16.99
N LEU A 243 -3.48 9.09 16.01
CA LEU A 243 -3.64 8.62 14.64
C LEU A 243 -3.52 7.10 14.56
N TYR A 244 -2.47 6.55 15.15
CA TYR A 244 -2.21 5.11 15.15
C TYR A 244 -3.33 4.31 15.83
N GLU A 245 -3.82 4.78 16.98
CA GLU A 245 -4.94 4.17 17.71
C GLU A 245 -6.23 4.17 16.90
N TRP A 246 -6.44 5.17 16.06
CA TRP A 246 -7.58 5.21 15.16
C TRP A 246 -7.39 4.21 14.00
N LEU A 247 -6.23 4.20 13.37
CA LEU A 247 -5.91 3.29 12.27
C LEU A 247 -6.07 1.81 12.65
N CYS A 248 -5.69 1.45 13.88
CA CYS A 248 -5.83 0.09 14.40
C CYS A 248 -7.28 -0.41 14.53
N LYS A 249 -8.27 0.47 14.46
CA LYS A 249 -9.70 0.11 14.50
C LYS A 249 -10.29 -0.13 13.12
N GLU A 250 -9.59 0.30 12.08
CA GLU A 250 -10.02 0.17 10.70
C GLU A 250 -9.42 -1.07 10.04
N GLU A 251 -10.17 -1.67 9.13
CA GLU A 251 -9.77 -2.84 8.36
C GLU A 251 -9.61 -2.47 6.89
N ASN A 252 -8.64 -3.08 6.22
CA ASN A 252 -8.45 -2.94 4.77
C ASN A 252 -8.24 -1.51 4.25
N ILE A 253 -7.77 -0.60 5.12
CA ILE A 253 -7.44 0.77 4.73
C ILE A 253 -6.11 0.83 3.99
N LEU A 254 -5.97 1.90 3.21
CA LEU A 254 -4.74 2.27 2.53
C LEU A 254 -4.39 3.71 2.91
N LEU A 255 -3.12 3.97 3.19
CA LEU A 255 -2.62 5.33 3.41
C LEU A 255 -1.70 5.74 2.27
N SER A 256 -1.80 7.02 1.89
CA SER A 256 -0.89 7.70 0.97
C SER A 256 -0.23 8.89 1.66
N ILE A 257 1.08 9.04 1.49
CA ILE A 257 1.79 10.29 1.81
C ILE A 257 1.71 11.18 0.57
N ASN A 258 1.03 12.34 0.73
CA ASN A 258 0.68 13.22 -0.38
C ASN A 258 1.71 14.35 -0.57
N HIS A 259 1.92 14.76 -1.84
CA HIS A 259 2.74 15.91 -2.27
C HIS A 259 3.87 16.27 -1.27
N PRO A 260 4.81 15.34 -1.03
CA PRO A 260 5.82 15.46 0.05
C PRO A 260 6.74 16.67 -0.13
N TYR A 261 6.86 17.20 -1.33
CA TYR A 261 7.64 18.40 -1.65
C TYR A 261 7.04 19.70 -1.10
N ARG A 262 5.73 19.71 -0.73
CA ARG A 262 5.05 20.88 -0.15
C ARG A 262 5.24 21.01 1.36
N SER A 263 5.69 19.97 2.02
CA SER A 263 5.82 19.95 3.48
C SER A 263 7.28 19.73 3.88
N PRO A 264 7.82 20.51 4.82
CA PRO A 264 9.19 20.32 5.32
C PRO A 264 9.36 19.00 6.11
N LYS A 265 8.24 18.41 6.53
CA LYS A 265 8.18 17.13 7.23
C LYS A 265 6.99 16.34 6.73
N THR A 266 7.21 15.09 6.43
CA THR A 266 6.18 14.09 6.15
C THR A 266 5.98 13.18 7.36
N LEU A 267 5.01 12.27 7.29
CA LEU A 267 4.82 11.25 8.31
C LEU A 267 6.15 10.53 8.56
N PRO A 268 6.67 10.51 9.81
CA PRO A 268 7.94 9.87 10.09
C PRO A 268 7.82 8.36 10.00
N PHE A 269 8.88 7.72 9.50
CA PHE A 269 8.94 6.27 9.44
C PHE A 269 8.82 5.66 10.84
N SER A 270 8.02 4.63 10.94
CA SER A 270 8.03 3.65 12.02
C SER A 270 7.45 2.34 11.52
N HIS A 271 7.90 1.23 12.05
CA HIS A 271 7.35 -0.10 11.72
C HIS A 271 5.84 -0.19 11.94
N ASN A 272 5.31 0.55 12.90
CA ASN A 272 3.87 0.61 13.17
C ASN A 272 3.11 1.24 12.02
N PHE A 273 3.57 2.39 11.51
CA PHE A 273 2.94 3.07 10.39
C PHE A 273 3.20 2.40 9.04
N ASP A 274 4.33 1.72 8.88
CA ASP A 274 4.66 0.97 7.65
C ASP A 274 3.61 -0.11 7.31
N ASN A 275 2.87 -0.61 8.32
CA ASN A 275 1.76 -1.53 8.09
C ASN A 275 0.54 -0.90 7.42
N PHE A 276 0.39 0.42 7.50
CA PHE A 276 -0.76 1.16 6.98
C PHE A 276 -0.43 1.97 5.75
N VAL A 277 0.81 2.51 5.67
CA VAL A 277 1.22 3.35 4.54
C VAL A 277 1.60 2.48 3.36
N ASN A 278 0.83 2.61 2.28
CA ASN A 278 0.97 1.81 1.07
C ASN A 278 1.49 2.62 -0.12
N LEU A 279 1.18 3.92 -0.14
CA LEU A 279 1.33 4.79 -1.30
C LEU A 279 2.16 6.04 -0.97
N TYR A 280 2.89 6.53 -1.96
CA TYR A 280 3.68 7.75 -1.87
C TYR A 280 3.62 8.52 -3.18
N GLU A 281 3.23 9.78 -3.14
CA GLU A 281 3.19 10.61 -4.33
C GLU A 281 4.59 10.99 -4.81
N VAL A 282 4.99 10.41 -5.93
CA VAL A 282 6.22 10.75 -6.64
C VAL A 282 5.99 11.78 -7.74
N GLY A 283 4.73 12.01 -8.07
CA GLY A 283 4.26 13.07 -8.93
C GLY A 283 2.89 13.57 -8.47
N ASN A 284 2.67 14.87 -8.56
CA ASN A 284 1.40 15.50 -8.18
C ASN A 284 1.13 16.71 -9.08
N GLY A 285 -0.10 16.86 -9.53
CA GLY A 285 -0.60 17.94 -10.37
C GLY A 285 -1.48 17.43 -11.51
N SER A 286 -2.30 18.34 -12.07
CA SER A 286 -3.26 18.08 -13.12
C SER A 286 -3.08 19.05 -14.29
N THR A 287 -4.02 19.11 -15.23
CA THR A 287 -3.96 20.10 -16.32
C THR A 287 -4.16 21.54 -15.84
N THR A 288 -4.88 21.72 -14.72
CA THR A 288 -5.11 23.04 -14.11
C THR A 288 -4.13 23.37 -12.99
N ARG A 289 -3.28 22.44 -12.59
CA ARG A 289 -2.26 22.58 -11.53
C ARG A 289 -0.89 22.17 -12.04
N VAL A 290 0.14 22.91 -11.65
CA VAL A 290 1.53 22.59 -12.01
C VAL A 290 1.87 21.18 -11.53
N TYR A 291 2.30 20.34 -12.44
CA TYR A 291 2.80 19.01 -12.14
C TYR A 291 4.21 19.10 -11.54
N ASN A 292 4.40 18.45 -10.41
CA ASN A 292 5.68 18.40 -9.69
C ASN A 292 6.09 16.95 -9.47
N ARG A 293 7.33 16.65 -9.80
CA ARG A 293 7.97 15.36 -9.49
C ARG A 293 8.61 15.41 -8.11
N ALA A 294 8.45 14.34 -7.32
CA ALA A 294 9.02 14.18 -5.98
C ALA A 294 9.88 12.89 -5.88
N GLU A 295 10.58 12.56 -6.96
CA GLU A 295 11.38 11.35 -7.09
C GLU A 295 12.39 11.19 -5.95
N GLN A 296 13.14 12.25 -5.63
CA GLN A 296 14.15 12.22 -4.57
C GLN A 296 13.53 12.03 -3.17
N ASN A 297 12.34 12.57 -2.95
CA ASN A 297 11.61 12.35 -1.69
C ASN A 297 11.20 10.89 -1.54
N TYR A 298 10.81 10.23 -2.65
CA TYR A 298 10.46 8.81 -2.66
C TYR A 298 11.68 7.94 -2.31
N TYR A 299 12.83 8.18 -2.93
CA TYR A 299 14.06 7.44 -2.63
C TYR A 299 14.48 7.61 -1.16
N ALA A 300 14.42 8.84 -0.64
CA ALA A 300 14.70 9.09 0.77
C ALA A 300 13.73 8.34 1.69
N ALA A 301 12.45 8.28 1.35
CA ALA A 301 11.47 7.50 2.13
C ALA A 301 11.77 6.00 2.10
N LEU A 302 12.17 5.45 0.96
CA LEU A 302 12.62 4.05 0.86
C LEU A 302 13.88 3.79 1.69
N ASP A 303 14.81 4.75 1.73
CA ASP A 303 16.02 4.67 2.57
C ASP A 303 15.71 4.73 4.07
N ASP A 304 14.66 5.46 4.45
CA ASP A 304 14.15 5.50 5.82
C ASP A 304 13.51 4.16 6.25
N GLY A 305 13.23 3.26 5.30
CA GLY A 305 12.69 1.93 5.56
C GLY A 305 11.22 1.73 5.19
N TRP A 306 10.56 2.71 4.56
CA TRP A 306 9.19 2.56 4.10
C TRP A 306 9.03 1.50 2.99
N HIS A 307 8.00 0.65 3.11
CA HIS A 307 7.58 -0.27 2.04
C HIS A 307 6.36 0.29 1.30
N ILE A 308 6.60 1.25 0.44
CA ILE A 308 5.59 2.08 -0.24
C ILE A 308 5.65 1.95 -1.76
N ALA A 309 4.51 2.19 -2.40
CA ALA A 309 4.36 2.20 -3.85
C ALA A 309 4.43 3.63 -4.40
N ALA A 310 5.06 3.79 -5.56
CA ALA A 310 5.14 5.06 -6.28
C ALA A 310 3.82 5.35 -7.00
N ILE A 311 3.21 6.52 -6.74
CA ILE A 311 1.98 6.95 -7.41
C ILE A 311 2.08 8.37 -7.96
N ASN A 312 1.26 8.65 -8.98
CA ASN A 312 0.92 10.00 -9.41
C ASN A 312 -0.46 10.36 -8.84
N GLY A 313 -0.51 11.33 -7.92
CA GLY A 313 -1.73 12.00 -7.51
C GLY A 313 -1.95 13.24 -8.36
N GLN A 314 -3.18 13.57 -8.72
CA GLN A 314 -3.45 14.80 -9.47
C GLN A 314 -3.88 15.95 -8.57
N ASP A 315 -4.45 15.63 -7.39
CA ASP A 315 -4.93 16.64 -6.43
C ASP A 315 -5.89 17.62 -7.14
N ASN A 316 -6.78 17.06 -7.99
CA ASN A 316 -7.71 17.82 -8.82
C ASN A 316 -8.65 18.66 -7.93
N HIS A 317 -8.84 19.91 -8.29
CA HIS A 317 -9.81 20.82 -7.65
C HIS A 317 -10.75 21.44 -8.69
N SER A 318 -10.53 21.14 -9.96
CA SER A 318 -11.33 21.54 -11.12
C SER A 318 -11.95 20.31 -11.75
N ASP A 319 -12.74 20.48 -12.81
CA ASP A 319 -13.39 19.42 -13.57
C ASP A 319 -12.42 18.72 -14.56
N ASP A 320 -11.16 18.56 -14.17
CA ASP A 320 -10.08 18.03 -15.00
C ASP A 320 -9.69 16.59 -14.65
N TRP A 321 -10.59 15.83 -14.00
CA TRP A 321 -10.34 14.43 -13.65
C TRP A 321 -10.10 13.57 -14.89
N GLY A 322 -8.88 13.08 -15.01
CA GLY A 322 -8.46 12.27 -16.13
C GLY A 322 -8.08 13.04 -17.39
N ASP A 323 -7.94 14.35 -17.37
CA ASP A 323 -7.46 15.13 -18.52
C ASP A 323 -5.93 15.05 -18.69
N SER A 324 -5.19 14.81 -17.61
CA SER A 324 -3.72 14.70 -17.61
C SER A 324 -3.25 13.26 -17.89
N ASN A 325 -2.07 13.12 -18.49
CA ASN A 325 -1.42 11.83 -18.76
C ASN A 325 -0.65 11.25 -17.56
N ASN A 326 -0.38 12.07 -16.53
CA ASN A 326 0.25 11.59 -15.32
C ASN A 326 -0.76 10.86 -14.43
N VAL A 327 -0.67 9.55 -14.44
CA VAL A 327 -1.60 8.64 -13.76
C VAL A 327 -0.84 7.60 -12.93
N THR A 328 -1.57 6.91 -12.10
CA THR A 328 -1.12 5.70 -11.40
C THR A 328 -1.64 4.48 -12.12
N ALA A 329 -0.77 3.52 -12.37
CA ALA A 329 -1.16 2.21 -12.87
C ALA A 329 -1.11 1.18 -11.75
N VAL A 330 -2.17 0.38 -11.64
CA VAL A 330 -2.27 -0.75 -10.71
C VAL A 330 -2.41 -2.03 -11.51
N ILE A 331 -1.60 -3.04 -11.20
CA ILE A 331 -1.67 -4.36 -11.83
C ILE A 331 -2.58 -5.25 -10.99
N CYS A 332 -3.71 -5.65 -11.54
CA CYS A 332 -4.74 -6.43 -10.88
C CYS A 332 -5.09 -7.68 -11.69
N SER A 333 -5.76 -8.67 -11.06
CA SER A 333 -6.31 -9.84 -11.73
C SER A 333 -7.57 -9.52 -12.53
N GLU A 334 -8.35 -8.54 -12.06
CA GLU A 334 -9.59 -8.07 -12.68
C GLU A 334 -9.85 -6.62 -12.27
N LEU A 335 -10.82 -5.97 -12.93
CA LEU A 335 -11.24 -4.61 -12.58
C LEU A 335 -12.40 -4.65 -11.58
N SER A 336 -12.05 -4.75 -10.29
CA SER A 336 -12.99 -4.69 -9.17
C SER A 336 -12.39 -3.87 -8.02
N PRO A 337 -13.21 -3.28 -7.13
CA PRO A 337 -12.71 -2.58 -5.94
C PRO A 337 -11.74 -3.43 -5.11
N GLU A 338 -12.08 -4.68 -4.90
CA GLU A 338 -11.28 -5.63 -4.11
C GLU A 338 -9.94 -5.92 -4.76
N ALA A 339 -9.93 -6.23 -6.06
CA ALA A 339 -8.69 -6.53 -6.81
C ALA A 339 -7.78 -5.29 -6.93
N LEU A 340 -8.36 -4.08 -7.06
CA LEU A 340 -7.61 -2.83 -7.06
C LEU A 340 -6.94 -2.58 -5.70
N ILE A 341 -7.68 -2.75 -4.60
CA ILE A 341 -7.16 -2.62 -3.23
C ILE A 341 -6.07 -3.65 -2.97
N ASP A 342 -6.26 -4.90 -3.37
CA ASP A 342 -5.25 -5.95 -3.22
C ASP A 342 -3.99 -5.65 -4.05
N GLY A 343 -4.15 -5.17 -5.29
CA GLY A 343 -3.02 -4.72 -6.13
C GLY A 343 -2.22 -3.60 -5.46
N ILE A 344 -2.89 -2.62 -4.87
CA ILE A 344 -2.24 -1.53 -4.13
C ILE A 344 -1.53 -2.06 -2.88
N LYS A 345 -2.16 -2.92 -2.09
CA LYS A 345 -1.57 -3.51 -0.88
C LYS A 345 -0.34 -4.35 -1.17
N LEU A 346 -0.36 -5.04 -2.31
CA LEU A 346 0.80 -5.80 -2.81
C LEU A 346 1.85 -4.90 -3.46
N ARG A 347 1.60 -3.60 -3.55
CA ARG A 347 2.46 -2.62 -4.22
C ARG A 347 2.76 -2.98 -5.68
N ARG A 348 1.84 -3.65 -6.35
CA ARG A 348 1.85 -3.88 -7.80
C ARG A 348 1.38 -2.62 -8.53
N VAL A 349 2.12 -1.54 -8.30
CA VAL A 349 1.77 -0.18 -8.65
C VAL A 349 2.97 0.53 -9.24
N TYR A 350 2.75 1.38 -10.21
CA TYR A 350 3.76 2.31 -10.70
C TYR A 350 3.14 3.67 -11.04
N SER A 351 3.92 4.72 -10.86
CA SER A 351 3.59 6.04 -11.38
C SER A 351 4.00 6.12 -12.84
N THR A 352 3.22 6.79 -13.67
CA THR A 352 3.56 6.99 -15.07
C THR A 352 3.03 8.31 -15.59
N GLU A 353 3.77 8.92 -16.52
CA GLU A 353 3.35 10.10 -17.28
C GLU A 353 2.84 9.71 -18.68
N SER A 354 2.61 8.42 -18.89
CA SER A 354 1.96 7.84 -20.07
C SER A 354 0.86 6.88 -19.65
N ARG A 355 -0.33 7.00 -20.25
CA ARG A 355 -1.47 6.11 -20.02
C ARG A 355 -1.39 4.80 -20.78
N THR A 356 -0.46 4.69 -21.71
CA THR A 356 -0.29 3.52 -22.59
C THR A 356 0.90 2.66 -22.16
N LEU A 357 1.71 3.11 -21.21
CA LEU A 357 2.83 2.33 -20.69
C LEU A 357 2.38 1.11 -19.89
N LYS A 358 2.67 -0.07 -20.39
CA LYS A 358 2.56 -1.36 -19.67
C LYS A 358 3.93 -1.72 -19.12
N LEU A 359 4.12 -1.62 -17.81
CA LEU A 359 5.39 -1.90 -17.13
C LEU A 359 5.29 -3.17 -16.28
N VAL A 360 6.01 -4.22 -16.67
CA VAL A 360 6.19 -5.44 -15.91
C VAL A 360 7.57 -5.43 -15.28
N VAL A 361 7.64 -5.57 -13.97
CA VAL A 361 8.90 -5.70 -13.23
C VAL A 361 8.79 -6.93 -12.35
N LYS A 362 9.69 -7.87 -12.56
CA LYS A 362 9.81 -9.09 -11.75
C LYS A 362 11.25 -9.33 -11.34
N PHE A 363 11.45 -9.69 -10.07
CA PHE A 363 12.73 -10.11 -9.53
C PHE A 363 12.57 -11.51 -8.95
N ASN A 364 13.35 -12.51 -9.41
CA ASN A 364 13.16 -13.92 -9.09
C ASN A 364 11.71 -14.39 -9.31
N ASN A 365 11.06 -13.92 -10.39
CA ASN A 365 9.66 -14.13 -10.73
C ASN A 365 8.62 -13.50 -9.78
N LEU A 366 9.03 -12.75 -8.74
CA LEU A 366 8.13 -11.98 -7.90
C LEU A 366 7.96 -10.57 -8.45
N TRP A 367 6.74 -10.05 -8.36
CA TRP A 367 6.37 -8.73 -8.87
C TRP A 367 7.04 -7.57 -8.10
N MET A 368 7.10 -6.39 -8.74
CA MET A 368 7.36 -5.13 -8.02
C MET A 368 6.52 -5.06 -6.74
N GLY A 369 7.05 -4.44 -5.70
CA GLY A 369 6.42 -4.39 -4.38
C GLY A 369 6.74 -5.57 -3.46
N SER A 370 7.29 -6.66 -3.99
CA SER A 370 7.64 -7.85 -3.19
C SER A 370 8.88 -7.62 -2.33
N ILE A 371 8.93 -8.36 -1.21
CA ILE A 371 10.08 -8.41 -0.31
C ILE A 371 10.79 -9.74 -0.52
N LEU A 372 12.03 -9.69 -0.98
CA LEU A 372 12.87 -10.87 -1.24
C LEU A 372 13.79 -11.16 -0.07
N ASN A 373 13.75 -12.40 0.42
CA ASN A 373 14.72 -12.88 1.41
C ASN A 373 15.96 -13.41 0.67
N GLN A 374 17.03 -12.62 0.65
CA GLN A 374 18.26 -12.97 -0.07
C GLN A 374 19.47 -12.73 0.83
N LYS A 375 20.50 -13.57 0.67
CA LYS A 375 21.77 -13.39 1.35
C LYS A 375 22.71 -12.53 0.52
N VAL A 376 23.61 -11.84 1.18
CA VAL A 376 24.72 -11.16 0.49
C VAL A 376 25.49 -12.16 -0.36
N GLY A 377 25.69 -11.80 -1.62
CA GLY A 377 26.35 -12.65 -2.62
C GLY A 377 25.40 -13.47 -3.49
N ASP A 378 24.12 -13.60 -3.10
CA ASP A 378 23.10 -14.25 -3.96
C ASP A 378 22.92 -13.49 -5.27
N ILE A 379 22.48 -14.19 -6.29
CA ILE A 379 22.11 -13.60 -7.58
C ILE A 379 20.60 -13.48 -7.67
N ILE A 380 20.10 -12.28 -7.95
CA ILE A 380 18.71 -11.99 -8.22
C ILE A 380 18.53 -11.77 -9.72
N LYS A 381 17.57 -12.47 -10.30
CA LYS A 381 17.23 -12.33 -11.72
C LYS A 381 16.16 -11.29 -11.89
N ALA A 382 16.50 -10.16 -12.51
CA ALA A 382 15.55 -9.14 -12.88
C ALA A 382 15.02 -9.37 -14.28
N HIS A 383 13.69 -9.29 -14.45
CA HIS A 383 13.00 -9.33 -15.72
C HIS A 383 12.09 -8.11 -15.83
N ILE A 384 12.37 -7.24 -16.79
CA ILE A 384 11.71 -5.96 -16.97
C ILE A 384 11.16 -5.90 -18.39
N ILE A 385 9.86 -5.60 -18.53
CA ILE A 385 9.22 -5.32 -19.82
C ILE A 385 8.56 -3.95 -19.72
N ALA A 386 8.89 -3.06 -20.66
CA ALA A 386 8.22 -1.79 -20.86
C ALA A 386 7.68 -1.75 -22.29
N GLU A 387 6.36 -1.60 -22.42
CA GLU A 387 5.67 -1.49 -23.71
C GLU A 387 4.79 -0.25 -23.68
N ASP A 388 5.02 0.70 -24.58
CA ASP A 388 4.26 1.93 -24.69
C ASP A 388 3.93 2.20 -26.16
N GLU A 389 2.64 2.29 -26.45
CA GLU A 389 2.12 2.44 -27.82
C GLU A 389 2.32 3.86 -28.36
N GLU A 390 2.31 4.88 -27.47
CA GLU A 390 2.37 6.29 -27.84
C GLU A 390 3.75 6.91 -27.68
N PHE A 391 4.47 6.53 -26.63
CA PHE A 391 5.73 7.17 -26.25
C PHE A 391 6.89 6.18 -26.25
N PRO A 392 7.79 6.22 -27.25
CA PRO A 392 8.93 5.33 -27.30
C PRO A 392 9.82 5.44 -26.07
N VAL A 393 10.33 4.30 -25.60
CA VAL A 393 11.25 4.21 -24.47
C VAL A 393 12.66 4.53 -24.95
N GLU A 394 13.28 5.55 -24.37
CA GLU A 394 14.67 5.89 -24.59
C GLU A 394 15.57 4.98 -23.76
N LYS A 395 15.31 4.89 -22.46
CA LYS A 395 16.18 4.24 -21.50
C LYS A 395 15.40 3.61 -20.33
N ILE A 396 15.92 2.52 -19.79
CA ILE A 396 15.48 1.94 -18.52
C ILE A 396 16.65 1.95 -17.54
N GLN A 397 16.39 2.38 -16.30
CA GLN A 397 17.36 2.45 -15.21
C GLN A 397 16.91 1.61 -14.03
N ILE A 398 17.85 0.97 -13.36
CA ILE A 398 17.67 0.33 -12.04
C ILE A 398 18.29 1.26 -11.00
N ILE A 399 17.46 1.74 -10.09
CA ILE A 399 17.83 2.71 -9.06
C ILE A 399 17.74 2.02 -7.70
N SER A 400 18.66 2.36 -6.81
CA SER A 400 18.71 1.84 -5.45
C SER A 400 19.04 2.94 -4.43
N ASN A 401 19.37 2.54 -3.20
CA ASN A 401 19.60 3.41 -2.05
C ASN A 401 20.34 4.70 -2.41
N GLY A 402 19.85 5.82 -1.86
CA GLY A 402 20.35 7.15 -2.18
C GLY A 402 19.98 7.68 -3.57
N GLY A 403 19.13 6.96 -4.32
CA GLY A 403 18.78 7.31 -5.70
C GLY A 403 19.90 7.03 -6.70
N ILE A 404 20.83 6.12 -6.38
CA ILE A 404 21.96 5.75 -7.23
C ILE A 404 21.49 4.88 -8.39
N ILE A 405 21.90 5.20 -9.60
CA ILE A 405 21.68 4.36 -10.77
C ILE A 405 22.72 3.23 -10.71
N LEU A 406 22.22 2.00 -10.50
CA LEU A 406 23.08 0.81 -10.49
C LEU A 406 23.35 0.29 -11.88
N GLU A 407 22.32 0.23 -12.69
CA GLU A 407 22.38 -0.28 -14.05
C GLU A 407 21.49 0.59 -14.95
N GLU A 408 21.89 0.76 -16.20
CA GLU A 408 21.04 1.39 -17.20
C GLU A 408 21.20 0.75 -18.57
N LYS A 409 20.16 0.80 -19.38
CA LYS A 409 20.14 0.29 -20.75
C LYS A 409 19.38 1.20 -21.66
N ASP A 410 20.03 1.59 -22.77
CA ASP A 410 19.40 2.35 -23.86
C ASP A 410 18.61 1.40 -24.78
N PHE A 411 17.41 1.84 -25.17
CA PHE A 411 16.51 1.09 -26.06
C PHE A 411 16.29 1.77 -27.42
N ASN A 412 17.02 2.85 -27.71
CA ASN A 412 17.01 3.52 -29.01
C ASN A 412 15.59 3.82 -29.51
N ASN A 413 14.74 4.32 -28.64
CA ASN A 413 13.37 4.74 -28.97
C ASN A 413 12.44 3.60 -29.42
N MET A 414 12.49 2.46 -28.73
CA MET A 414 11.60 1.33 -29.02
C MET A 414 10.29 1.44 -28.22
N ASN A 415 9.20 1.04 -28.86
CA ASN A 415 7.88 0.96 -28.20
C ASN A 415 7.74 -0.27 -27.31
N LYS A 416 8.59 -1.31 -27.50
CA LYS A 416 8.60 -2.51 -26.67
C LYS A 416 10.03 -2.88 -26.32
N CYS A 417 10.31 -2.91 -25.05
CA CYS A 417 11.61 -3.14 -24.46
C CYS A 417 11.55 -4.33 -23.50
N GLU A 418 12.54 -5.21 -23.60
CA GLU A 418 12.72 -6.29 -22.65
C GLU A 418 14.16 -6.30 -22.16
N TRP A 419 14.32 -6.42 -20.85
CA TRP A 419 15.62 -6.45 -20.21
C TRP A 419 15.66 -7.54 -19.13
N ASN A 420 16.52 -8.51 -19.37
CA ASN A 420 16.86 -9.56 -18.41
C ASN A 420 18.29 -9.32 -17.94
N LEU A 421 18.52 -9.33 -16.63
CA LEU A 421 19.85 -9.21 -16.06
C LEU A 421 19.92 -9.88 -14.69
N ASP A 422 21.14 -10.22 -14.30
CA ASP A 422 21.47 -10.78 -13.00
C ASP A 422 22.10 -9.68 -12.13
N LEU A 423 21.52 -9.43 -10.95
CA LEU A 423 22.03 -8.52 -9.95
C LEU A 423 22.59 -9.28 -8.76
N LYS A 424 23.77 -8.90 -8.30
CA LYS A 424 24.35 -9.48 -7.09
C LYS A 424 23.86 -8.72 -5.87
N VAL A 425 23.32 -9.46 -4.89
CA VAL A 425 22.92 -8.88 -3.60
C VAL A 425 24.16 -8.42 -2.83
N ASP A 426 24.07 -7.21 -2.31
CA ASP A 426 25.15 -6.60 -1.55
C ASP A 426 24.57 -6.00 -0.24
N ASN A 427 25.43 -5.60 0.69
CA ASN A 427 25.01 -5.05 1.97
C ASN A 427 24.46 -3.62 1.88
N GLU A 428 24.72 -2.92 0.78
CA GLU A 428 24.41 -1.50 0.61
C GLU A 428 23.02 -1.28 0.05
N TYR A 429 22.49 -2.24 -0.77
CA TYR A 429 21.26 -2.07 -1.51
C TYR A 429 20.12 -2.87 -0.90
N ARG A 430 19.10 -2.14 -0.41
CA ARG A 430 17.93 -2.70 0.26
C ARG A 430 16.68 -2.69 -0.58
N TRP A 431 16.68 -1.97 -1.69
CA TRP A 431 15.55 -1.85 -2.59
C TRP A 431 16.01 -1.54 -4.01
N TYR A 432 15.18 -1.91 -4.99
CA TYR A 432 15.40 -1.62 -6.41
C TYR A 432 14.13 -1.05 -7.00
N VAL A 433 14.23 0.11 -7.64
CA VAL A 433 13.17 0.80 -8.39
C VAL A 433 13.56 0.81 -9.86
N ILE A 434 12.60 0.52 -10.72
CA ILE A 434 12.78 0.65 -12.17
C ILE A 434 12.25 2.01 -12.60
N LYS A 435 13.09 2.78 -13.26
CA LYS A 435 12.75 4.04 -13.91
C LYS A 435 12.78 3.87 -15.41
N VAL A 436 11.66 4.17 -16.06
CA VAL A 436 11.54 4.24 -17.51
C VAL A 436 11.61 5.70 -17.93
N LEU A 437 12.46 6.01 -18.90
CA LEU A 437 12.56 7.33 -19.52
C LEU A 437 12.09 7.22 -20.96
N HIS A 438 11.17 8.11 -21.34
CA HIS A 438 10.70 8.24 -22.71
C HIS A 438 11.43 9.36 -23.44
N THR A 439 11.43 9.30 -24.77
CA THR A 439 12.15 10.24 -25.65
C THR A 439 11.70 11.69 -25.51
N ASP A 440 10.49 11.93 -25.05
CA ASP A 440 9.92 13.27 -24.81
C ASP A 440 10.14 13.77 -23.37
N GLY A 441 10.93 13.04 -22.57
CA GLY A 441 11.25 13.39 -21.19
C GLY A 441 10.21 12.96 -20.15
N LYS A 442 9.16 12.22 -20.56
CA LYS A 442 8.24 11.55 -19.62
C LYS A 442 8.96 10.45 -18.85
N ILE A 443 8.50 10.21 -17.63
CA ILE A 443 9.05 9.14 -16.79
C ILE A 443 7.95 8.24 -16.24
N ALA A 444 8.37 7.03 -15.86
CA ALA A 444 7.61 6.16 -14.98
C ALA A 444 8.53 5.59 -13.91
N LEU A 445 7.99 5.38 -12.71
CA LEU A 445 8.69 4.78 -11.57
C LEU A 445 7.89 3.61 -11.03
N SER A 446 8.50 2.44 -10.99
CA SER A 446 7.89 1.26 -10.34
C SER A 446 7.85 1.41 -8.83
N SER A 447 6.97 0.64 -8.18
CA SER A 447 7.19 0.29 -6.78
C SER A 447 8.52 -0.43 -6.62
N ALA A 448 9.16 -0.25 -5.46
CA ALA A 448 10.41 -0.93 -5.17
C ALA A 448 10.21 -2.44 -5.02
N VAL A 449 11.21 -3.21 -5.44
CA VAL A 449 11.44 -4.57 -4.95
C VAL A 449 12.40 -4.46 -3.77
N PHE A 450 12.01 -5.00 -2.63
CA PHE A 450 12.76 -4.88 -1.37
C PHE A 450 13.61 -6.11 -1.13
N ILE A 451 14.81 -5.88 -0.59
CA ILE A 451 15.74 -6.94 -0.22
C ILE A 451 15.89 -6.96 1.29
N GLN A 452 15.56 -8.07 1.90
CA GLN A 452 15.96 -8.36 3.26
C GLN A 452 17.20 -9.23 3.22
N GLY A 453 18.34 -8.62 3.52
CA GLY A 453 19.61 -9.32 3.58
C GLY A 453 19.85 -9.93 4.95
N PHE A 454 20.15 -11.22 5.00
CA PHE A 454 20.71 -11.84 6.18
C PHE A 454 22.23 -11.71 6.15
N ASN A 455 22.81 -11.02 7.11
CA ASN A 455 24.22 -11.21 7.40
C ASN A 455 24.36 -12.62 7.95
N ALA A 456 24.97 -13.52 7.18
CA ALA A 456 25.52 -14.75 7.71
C ALA A 456 26.75 -14.35 8.56
N ASN A 457 26.55 -14.12 9.85
CA ASN A 457 27.61 -14.16 10.84
C ASN A 457 27.50 -15.48 11.60
#